data_39b62c1de50dc6f001631cff89971536
#
_entry.id   39b62c1de50dc6f001631cff89971536
#
_cell.length_a   1.000
_cell.length_b   1.000
_cell.length_c   1.000
_cell.angle_alpha   90.00
_cell.angle_beta   90.00
_cell.angle_gamma   90.00
#
_symmetry.space_group_name_H-M   'P 1'
#
loop_
_entity.id
_entity.type
_entity.pdbx_description
1 polymer ?
#
loop_
_entity_poly.entity_id
_entity_poly.type
_entity_poly.pdbx_seq_one_letter_code
_entity_poly.pdbx_strand_id
1 'polypeptide(L)'
;SNRVVVQLFIFGDKDGIGVFPGLISMFNNPNWKIDQSNKQWVVVSSAKGKPVSLYMNRPLPEETNEDALAQEALCKFLADKHLVPTVTINRGHSYNAPYTIAQMSTASKIVFMGSCGGYRMIHDILEKAPDAHIIGTKQIADAPVNNPFLRLIMEKLRTGSDIKWIPFWEELGKIVTDKIFEDYVPPHKNLGALFIKAYTHAMGAETIDQ
;
A
#
# COMPACT_ATOMS: atom_id res chain seq x y z
N SER A 1 -9.33 -13.65 12.87
CA SER A 1 -7.86 -13.73 12.83
C SER A 1 -7.29 -12.37 13.18
N ASN A 2 -6.44 -12.27 14.22
CA ASN A 2 -5.75 -11.01 14.58
C ASN A 2 -4.55 -10.70 13.65
N ARG A 3 -4.58 -11.18 12.42
CA ARG A 3 -3.52 -10.99 11.44
C ARG A 3 -3.74 -9.70 10.65
N VAL A 4 -2.73 -8.86 10.58
CA VAL A 4 -2.74 -7.71 9.68
C VAL A 4 -2.42 -8.20 8.27
N VAL A 5 -3.30 -7.85 7.32
CA VAL A 5 -3.14 -8.19 5.90
C VAL A 5 -2.76 -6.93 5.13
N VAL A 6 -1.62 -7.00 4.47
CA VAL A 6 -1.10 -5.98 3.56
C VAL A 6 -1.19 -6.51 2.15
N GLN A 7 -1.78 -5.75 1.24
CA GLN A 7 -1.84 -6.09 -0.19
C GLN A 7 -1.04 -5.09 -1.00
N LEU A 8 -0.12 -5.59 -1.81
CA LEU A 8 0.68 -4.79 -2.73
C LEU A 8 0.32 -5.15 -4.17
N PHE A 9 -0.09 -4.14 -4.91
CA PHE A 9 -0.33 -4.21 -6.34
C PHE A 9 0.91 -3.79 -7.10
N ILE A 10 1.37 -4.63 -8.03
CA ILE A 10 2.48 -4.36 -8.93
C ILE A 10 2.07 -4.76 -10.35
N PHE A 11 2.65 -4.13 -11.35
CA PHE A 11 2.25 -4.26 -12.74
C PHE A 11 3.36 -4.89 -13.57
N GLY A 12 2.98 -5.55 -14.67
CA GLY A 12 3.86 -6.34 -15.51
C GLY A 12 4.67 -5.54 -16.55
N ASP A 13 4.80 -4.23 -16.34
CA ASP A 13 5.69 -3.38 -17.14
C ASP A 13 7.16 -3.62 -16.79
N LYS A 14 8.06 -3.02 -17.57
CA LYS A 14 9.51 -3.18 -17.39
C LYS A 14 9.97 -2.78 -15.98
N ASP A 15 9.37 -1.73 -15.40
CA ASP A 15 9.76 -1.23 -14.09
C ASP A 15 9.28 -2.15 -12.98
N GLY A 16 8.03 -2.63 -13.07
CA GLY A 16 7.48 -3.60 -12.13
C GLY A 16 8.26 -4.90 -12.10
N ILE A 17 8.57 -5.44 -13.28
CA ILE A 17 9.40 -6.65 -13.42
C ILE A 17 10.79 -6.41 -12.81
N GLY A 18 11.39 -5.24 -13.06
CA GLY A 18 12.74 -4.90 -12.59
C GLY A 18 12.83 -4.74 -11.07
N VAL A 19 11.82 -4.15 -10.42
CA VAL A 19 11.85 -3.90 -8.97
C VAL A 19 11.40 -5.09 -8.12
N PHE A 20 10.66 -6.03 -8.66
CA PHE A 20 10.05 -7.13 -7.92
C PHE A 20 11.04 -8.02 -7.16
N PRO A 21 12.19 -8.45 -7.74
CA PRO A 21 13.19 -9.22 -6.98
C PRO A 21 13.71 -8.46 -5.76
N GLY A 22 13.91 -7.14 -5.89
CA GLY A 22 14.32 -6.27 -4.79
C GLY A 22 13.30 -6.17 -3.67
N LEU A 23 12.01 -6.12 -4.02
CA LEU A 23 10.91 -6.13 -3.04
C LEU A 23 10.92 -7.41 -2.20
N ILE A 24 11.12 -8.57 -2.82
CA ILE A 24 11.20 -9.85 -2.12
C ILE A 24 12.46 -9.90 -1.24
N SER A 25 13.60 -9.49 -1.77
CA SER A 25 14.90 -9.59 -1.08
C SER A 25 14.96 -8.77 0.22
N MET A 26 14.17 -7.70 0.34
CA MET A 26 14.07 -6.91 1.58
C MET A 26 13.64 -7.74 2.80
N PHE A 27 12.94 -8.84 2.56
CA PHE A 27 12.40 -9.72 3.60
C PHE A 27 13.25 -11.00 3.81
N ASN A 28 14.40 -11.11 3.14
CA ASN A 28 15.30 -12.25 3.30
C ASN A 28 16.12 -12.15 4.61
N ASN A 29 15.43 -12.30 5.74
CA ASN A 29 16.01 -12.28 7.07
C ASN A 29 15.17 -13.13 8.05
N PRO A 30 15.69 -13.48 9.25
CA PRO A 30 14.99 -14.39 10.18
C PRO A 30 13.66 -13.92 10.76
N ASN A 31 13.27 -12.68 10.52
CA ASN A 31 12.00 -12.13 11.00
C ASN A 31 10.82 -12.46 10.07
N TRP A 32 11.12 -12.90 8.86
CA TRP A 32 10.13 -13.13 7.80
C TRP A 32 10.25 -14.52 7.19
N LYS A 33 9.13 -15.03 6.72
CA LYS A 33 9.03 -16.22 5.87
C LYS A 33 8.47 -15.80 4.53
N ILE A 34 9.12 -16.24 3.45
CA ILE A 34 8.73 -15.93 2.08
C ILE A 34 8.21 -17.21 1.45
N ASP A 35 6.97 -17.21 0.99
CA ASP A 35 6.35 -18.27 0.20
C ASP A 35 6.22 -17.81 -1.26
N GLN A 36 6.94 -18.47 -2.14
CA GLN A 36 6.94 -18.22 -3.58
C GLN A 36 6.35 -19.39 -4.39
N SER A 37 5.66 -20.31 -3.74
CA SER A 37 5.11 -21.51 -4.37
C SER A 37 4.00 -21.21 -5.38
N ASN A 38 3.27 -20.10 -5.21
CA ASN A 38 2.23 -19.68 -6.14
C ASN A 38 2.84 -18.98 -7.38
N LYS A 39 2.26 -19.27 -8.56
CA LYS A 39 2.73 -18.69 -9.83
C LYS A 39 2.24 -17.26 -10.06
N GLN A 40 1.19 -16.82 -9.37
CA GLN A 40 0.55 -15.53 -9.58
C GLN A 40 0.86 -14.52 -8.47
N TRP A 41 1.27 -14.99 -7.26
CA TRP A 41 1.64 -14.09 -6.16
C TRP A 41 2.70 -14.69 -5.24
N VAL A 42 3.24 -13.83 -4.40
CA VAL A 42 4.18 -14.15 -3.32
C VAL A 42 3.56 -13.73 -2.00
N VAL A 43 3.81 -14.49 -0.94
CA VAL A 43 3.40 -14.15 0.42
C VAL A 43 4.61 -13.99 1.32
N VAL A 44 4.71 -12.84 1.99
CA VAL A 44 5.70 -12.60 3.04
C VAL A 44 4.98 -12.55 4.38
N SER A 45 5.29 -13.46 5.28
CA SER A 45 4.65 -13.54 6.59
C SER A 45 5.66 -13.34 7.71
N SER A 46 5.25 -12.66 8.79
CA SER A 46 6.08 -12.55 9.99
C SER A 46 6.40 -13.93 10.56
N ALA A 47 7.69 -14.20 10.79
CA ALA A 47 8.17 -15.38 11.51
C ALA A 47 8.25 -15.12 13.01
N LYS A 48 8.35 -13.86 13.42
CA LYS A 48 8.46 -13.39 14.80
C LYS A 48 7.60 -12.15 15.00
N GLY A 49 7.13 -11.90 16.20
CA GLY A 49 6.32 -10.73 16.56
C GLY A 49 4.84 -10.94 16.28
N LYS A 50 4.13 -9.86 15.94
CA LYS A 50 2.70 -9.91 15.63
C LYS A 50 2.45 -10.57 14.27
N PRO A 51 1.32 -11.25 14.09
CA PRO A 51 1.00 -11.88 12.81
C PRO A 51 0.67 -10.83 11.74
N VAL A 52 1.56 -10.71 10.77
CA VAL A 52 1.44 -9.83 9.59
C VAL A 52 1.71 -10.65 8.34
N SER A 53 0.96 -10.43 7.28
CA SER A 53 1.25 -11.00 5.96
C SER A 53 1.08 -9.95 4.88
N LEU A 54 2.10 -9.86 4.03
CA LEU A 54 2.12 -9.10 2.79
C LEU A 54 1.85 -10.06 1.63
N TYR A 55 0.82 -9.76 0.86
CA TYR A 55 0.46 -10.45 -0.37
C TYR A 55 0.81 -9.55 -1.55
N MET A 56 1.66 -10.01 -2.45
CA MET A 56 2.09 -9.27 -3.64
C MET A 56 1.77 -10.10 -4.87
N ASN A 57 0.95 -9.61 -5.80
CA ASN A 57 0.84 -10.27 -7.10
C ASN A 57 2.20 -10.24 -7.82
N ARG A 58 2.47 -11.21 -8.69
CA ARG A 58 3.66 -11.17 -9.54
C ARG A 58 3.43 -10.20 -10.71
N PRO A 59 4.44 -9.45 -11.13
CA PRO A 59 4.39 -8.62 -12.32
C PRO A 59 4.55 -9.50 -13.56
N LEU A 60 3.51 -10.26 -13.87
CA LEU A 60 3.46 -11.10 -15.07
C LEU A 60 3.26 -10.21 -16.31
N PRO A 61 3.54 -10.70 -17.53
CA PRO A 61 3.50 -9.86 -18.72
C PRO A 61 2.18 -9.10 -18.90
N GLU A 62 2.27 -7.78 -19.00
CA GLU A 62 1.09 -6.91 -19.21
C GLU A 62 0.54 -7.03 -20.63
N GLU A 63 1.40 -7.32 -21.62
CA GLU A 63 1.01 -7.47 -23.02
C GLU A 63 0.01 -8.63 -23.23
N THR A 64 0.03 -9.63 -22.33
CA THR A 64 -0.90 -10.76 -22.32
C THR A 64 -1.97 -10.63 -21.24
N ASN A 65 -2.02 -9.49 -20.53
CA ASN A 65 -2.93 -9.21 -19.41
C ASN A 65 -2.76 -10.20 -18.23
N GLU A 66 -1.62 -10.89 -18.14
CA GLU A 66 -1.39 -11.88 -17.09
C GLU A 66 -1.19 -11.25 -15.72
N ASP A 67 -0.66 -10.04 -15.64
CA ASP A 67 -0.52 -9.27 -14.40
C ASP A 67 -1.88 -8.88 -13.81
N ALA A 68 -2.82 -8.42 -14.63
CA ALA A 68 -4.18 -8.12 -14.21
C ALA A 68 -4.91 -9.38 -13.72
N LEU A 69 -4.77 -10.50 -14.44
CA LEU A 69 -5.32 -11.80 -14.01
C LEU A 69 -4.72 -12.26 -12.68
N ALA A 70 -3.43 -12.02 -12.45
CA ALA A 70 -2.78 -12.34 -11.18
C ALA A 70 -3.30 -11.45 -10.03
N GLN A 71 -3.56 -10.16 -10.28
CA GLN A 71 -4.17 -9.27 -9.31
C GLN A 71 -5.59 -9.71 -8.94
N GLU A 72 -6.42 -10.01 -9.94
CA GLU A 72 -7.79 -10.50 -9.73
C GLU A 72 -7.81 -11.83 -8.97
N ALA A 73 -6.93 -12.78 -9.35
CA ALA A 73 -6.81 -14.06 -8.67
C ALA A 73 -6.40 -13.91 -7.21
N LEU A 74 -5.48 -12.99 -6.92
CA LEU A 74 -5.09 -12.68 -5.55
C LEU A 74 -6.24 -12.04 -4.76
N CYS A 75 -6.96 -11.07 -5.32
CA CYS A 75 -8.13 -10.47 -4.68
C CYS A 75 -9.19 -11.53 -4.35
N LYS A 76 -9.48 -12.42 -5.31
CA LYS A 76 -10.41 -13.54 -5.10
C LYS A 76 -9.91 -14.48 -4.00
N PHE A 77 -8.64 -14.86 -4.00
CA PHE A 77 -8.05 -15.71 -2.97
C PHE A 77 -8.21 -15.09 -1.57
N LEU A 78 -7.90 -13.80 -1.42
CA LEU A 78 -8.04 -13.09 -0.15
C LEU A 78 -9.49 -13.08 0.33
N ALA A 79 -10.43 -12.80 -0.57
CA ALA A 79 -11.87 -12.83 -0.25
C ALA A 79 -12.34 -14.23 0.16
N ASP A 80 -11.99 -15.28 -0.60
CA ASP A 80 -12.37 -16.67 -0.32
C ASP A 80 -11.81 -17.17 1.04
N LYS A 81 -10.66 -16.63 1.45
CA LYS A 81 -10.01 -16.94 2.75
C LYS A 81 -10.43 -16.01 3.89
N HIS A 82 -11.32 -15.07 3.63
CA HIS A 82 -11.72 -14.02 4.59
C HIS A 82 -10.52 -13.24 5.15
N LEU A 83 -9.51 -13.02 4.30
CA LEU A 83 -8.34 -12.21 4.59
C LEU A 83 -8.57 -10.80 4.08
N VAL A 84 -8.93 -9.90 4.97
CA VAL A 84 -9.29 -8.52 4.60
C VAL A 84 -8.05 -7.62 4.65
N PRO A 85 -7.57 -7.08 3.53
CA PRO A 85 -6.47 -6.12 3.53
C PRO A 85 -6.87 -4.83 4.26
N THR A 86 -6.05 -4.44 5.23
CA THR A 86 -6.17 -3.17 5.95
C THR A 86 -5.08 -2.17 5.58
N VAL A 87 -4.08 -2.63 4.82
CA VAL A 87 -3.05 -1.80 4.22
C VAL A 87 -2.97 -2.13 2.73
N THR A 88 -3.09 -1.11 1.89
CA THR A 88 -2.98 -1.22 0.44
C THR A 88 -1.78 -0.42 -0.04
N ILE A 89 -0.95 -1.02 -0.89
CA ILE A 89 0.24 -0.42 -1.48
C ILE A 89 0.15 -0.55 -2.99
N ASN A 90 0.28 0.56 -3.69
CA ASN A 90 0.42 0.60 -5.14
C ASN A 90 1.90 0.79 -5.53
N ARG A 91 2.40 -0.04 -6.41
CA ARG A 91 3.74 0.05 -7.03
C ARG A 91 3.59 -0.03 -8.54
N GLY A 92 3.39 1.10 -9.17
CA GLY A 92 3.20 1.20 -10.61
C GLY A 92 3.22 2.64 -11.08
N HIS A 93 3.06 2.83 -12.37
CA HIS A 93 2.91 4.16 -12.97
C HIS A 93 1.59 4.83 -12.57
N SER A 94 1.48 6.14 -12.80
CA SER A 94 0.28 6.91 -12.47
C SER A 94 -0.98 6.38 -13.18
N TYR A 95 -0.85 5.90 -14.42
CA TYR A 95 -1.98 5.33 -15.17
C TYR A 95 -2.46 3.97 -14.62
N ASN A 96 -1.67 3.33 -13.78
CA ASN A 96 -2.02 2.07 -13.11
C ASN A 96 -2.80 2.30 -11.80
N ALA A 97 -2.73 3.49 -11.20
CA ALA A 97 -3.36 3.77 -9.92
C ALA A 97 -4.88 3.51 -9.91
N PRO A 98 -5.66 3.86 -10.94
CA PRO A 98 -7.10 3.54 -10.98
C PRO A 98 -7.41 2.05 -10.87
N TYR A 99 -6.59 1.17 -11.44
CA TYR A 99 -6.77 -0.28 -11.35
C TYR A 99 -6.56 -0.79 -9.92
N THR A 100 -5.55 -0.26 -9.21
CA THR A 100 -5.35 -0.55 -7.78
C THR A 100 -6.55 -0.09 -6.95
N ILE A 101 -7.03 1.13 -7.16
CA ILE A 101 -8.18 1.69 -6.42
C ILE A 101 -9.44 0.86 -6.67
N ALA A 102 -9.69 0.45 -7.91
CA ALA A 102 -10.85 -0.39 -8.24
C ALA A 102 -10.86 -1.71 -7.46
N GLN A 103 -9.70 -2.32 -7.25
CA GLN A 103 -9.54 -3.64 -6.63
C GLN A 103 -9.22 -3.59 -5.12
N MET A 104 -8.78 -2.47 -4.57
CA MET A 104 -8.36 -2.39 -3.17
C MET A 104 -9.54 -2.64 -2.21
N SER A 105 -9.19 -3.12 -1.01
CA SER A 105 -10.16 -3.34 0.06
C SER A 105 -10.78 -2.02 0.55
N THR A 106 -12.10 -2.00 0.72
CA THR A 106 -12.83 -0.90 1.37
C THR A 106 -12.49 -0.74 2.85
N ALA A 107 -11.90 -1.78 3.46
CA ALA A 107 -11.42 -1.77 4.84
C ALA A 107 -9.99 -1.23 4.99
N SER A 108 -9.37 -0.74 3.91
CA SER A 108 -8.02 -0.18 3.96
C SER A 108 -7.95 1.01 4.90
N LYS A 109 -7.09 0.91 5.91
CA LYS A 109 -6.81 1.99 6.87
C LYS A 109 -5.55 2.78 6.52
N ILE A 110 -4.65 2.17 5.74
CA ILE A 110 -3.45 2.82 5.22
C ILE A 110 -3.40 2.52 3.72
N VAL A 111 -3.25 3.58 2.92
CA VAL A 111 -3.07 3.48 1.48
C VAL A 111 -1.81 4.24 1.08
N PHE A 112 -0.83 3.52 0.58
CA PHE A 112 0.39 4.08 0.02
C PHE A 112 0.32 4.03 -1.50
N MET A 113 0.17 5.20 -2.11
CA MET A 113 0.09 5.35 -3.55
C MET A 113 1.47 5.67 -4.11
N GLY A 114 2.29 4.62 -4.29
CA GLY A 114 3.68 4.67 -4.77
C GLY A 114 3.78 4.86 -6.27
N SER A 115 3.03 5.80 -6.83
CA SER A 115 3.04 6.19 -8.24
C SER A 115 3.25 7.70 -8.38
N CYS A 116 3.83 8.14 -9.51
CA CYS A 116 4.00 9.56 -9.79
C CYS A 116 2.66 10.30 -9.70
N GLY A 117 2.64 11.41 -8.97
CA GLY A 117 1.41 12.17 -8.75
C GLY A 117 0.31 11.45 -7.98
N GLY A 118 0.64 10.37 -7.23
CA GLY A 118 -0.33 9.58 -6.47
C GLY A 118 -1.15 10.39 -5.46
N TYR A 119 -0.65 11.56 -5.06
CA TYR A 119 -1.40 12.53 -4.25
C TYR A 119 -2.73 12.96 -4.89
N ARG A 120 -2.86 12.94 -6.21
CA ARG A 120 -4.07 13.33 -6.94
C ARG A 120 -5.22 12.33 -6.79
N MET A 121 -4.95 11.12 -6.32
CA MET A 121 -5.93 10.04 -6.16
C MET A 121 -6.70 10.09 -4.83
N ILE A 122 -6.53 11.14 -4.02
CA ILE A 122 -7.11 11.26 -2.67
C ILE A 122 -8.64 11.08 -2.69
N HIS A 123 -9.32 11.73 -3.62
CA HIS A 123 -10.77 11.66 -3.72
C HIS A 123 -11.24 10.21 -3.97
N ASP A 124 -10.70 9.56 -5.00
CA ASP A 124 -11.09 8.22 -5.40
C ASP A 124 -10.78 7.18 -4.31
N ILE A 125 -9.66 7.37 -3.60
CA ILE A 125 -9.29 6.51 -2.47
C ILE A 125 -10.27 6.69 -1.31
N LEU A 126 -10.63 7.93 -0.94
CA LEU A 126 -11.54 8.19 0.18
C LEU A 126 -12.99 7.80 -0.14
N GLU A 127 -13.40 7.88 -1.41
CA GLU A 127 -14.69 7.33 -1.84
C GLU A 127 -14.76 5.81 -1.62
N LYS A 128 -13.65 5.10 -1.85
CA LYS A 128 -13.56 3.65 -1.66
C LYS A 128 -13.32 3.24 -0.22
N ALA A 129 -12.44 3.95 0.49
CA ALA A 129 -12.03 3.69 1.88
C ALA A 129 -12.01 5.00 2.68
N PRO A 130 -13.16 5.44 3.22
CA PRO A 130 -13.32 6.77 3.83
C PRO A 130 -12.38 7.07 5.00
N ASP A 131 -11.98 6.03 5.73
CA ASP A 131 -11.11 6.17 6.90
C ASP A 131 -9.60 6.07 6.57
N ALA A 132 -9.22 5.88 5.31
CA ALA A 132 -7.84 5.63 4.94
C ALA A 132 -6.90 6.80 5.28
N HIS A 133 -5.76 6.48 5.87
CA HIS A 133 -4.60 7.36 5.95
C HIS A 133 -3.82 7.23 4.64
N ILE A 134 -3.76 8.30 3.87
CA ILE A 134 -3.22 8.26 2.51
C ILE A 134 -1.82 8.87 2.47
N ILE A 135 -0.89 8.15 1.88
CA ILE A 135 0.45 8.62 1.54
C ILE A 135 0.60 8.58 0.02
N GLY A 136 1.04 9.66 -0.57
CA GLY A 136 1.32 9.78 -1.99
C GLY A 136 2.30 10.90 -2.26
N THR A 137 2.87 10.94 -3.46
CA THR A 137 3.75 12.02 -3.88
C THR A 137 3.03 12.98 -4.83
N LYS A 138 3.40 14.25 -4.77
CA LYS A 138 2.93 15.29 -5.70
C LYS A 138 3.63 15.20 -7.05
N GLN A 139 4.83 14.63 -7.07
CA GLN A 139 5.72 14.56 -8.23
C GLN A 139 6.09 13.12 -8.56
N ILE A 140 7.38 12.82 -8.58
CA ILE A 140 7.93 11.50 -8.95
C ILE A 140 7.84 10.55 -7.75
N ALA A 141 7.48 9.31 -8.02
CA ALA A 141 7.59 8.19 -7.09
C ALA A 141 8.71 7.25 -7.56
N ASP A 142 9.59 6.85 -6.64
CA ASP A 142 10.68 5.94 -6.99
C ASP A 142 11.08 5.04 -5.81
N ALA A 143 11.84 4.00 -6.14
CA ALA A 143 12.31 2.95 -5.24
C ALA A 143 13.08 3.48 -4.01
N PRO A 144 13.95 4.52 -4.11
CA PRO A 144 14.64 5.10 -2.95
C PRO A 144 13.74 5.56 -1.81
N VAL A 145 12.47 5.86 -2.07
CA VAL A 145 11.48 6.21 -1.04
C VAL A 145 10.50 5.07 -0.80
N ASN A 146 9.97 4.49 -1.87
CA ASN A 146 8.94 3.46 -1.79
C ASN A 146 9.41 2.19 -1.05
N ASN A 147 10.65 1.76 -1.27
CA ASN A 147 11.18 0.54 -0.64
C ASN A 147 11.46 0.73 0.86
N PRO A 148 12.14 1.80 1.32
CA PRO A 148 12.26 2.09 2.75
C PRO A 148 10.91 2.24 3.46
N PHE A 149 9.93 2.88 2.82
CA PHE A 149 8.57 2.97 3.38
C PHE A 149 7.98 1.58 3.61
N LEU A 150 7.99 0.72 2.59
CA LEU A 150 7.45 -0.64 2.69
C LEU A 150 8.15 -1.42 3.82
N ARG A 151 9.46 -1.37 3.89
CA ARG A 151 10.23 -2.05 4.93
C ARG A 151 9.86 -1.53 6.32
N LEU A 152 9.81 -0.21 6.50
CA LEU A 152 9.52 0.40 7.80
C LEU A 152 8.09 0.08 8.27
N ILE A 153 7.08 0.22 7.40
CA ILE A 153 5.70 -0.07 7.78
C ILE A 153 5.52 -1.54 8.16
N MET A 154 6.11 -2.47 7.40
CA MET A 154 6.06 -3.90 7.71
C MET A 154 6.71 -4.22 9.05
N GLU A 155 7.86 -3.61 9.39
CA GLU A 155 8.51 -3.79 10.69
C GLU A 155 7.67 -3.21 11.84
N LYS A 156 7.07 -2.03 11.69
CA LYS A 156 6.17 -1.45 12.70
C LYS A 156 4.98 -2.37 12.97
N LEU A 157 4.35 -2.88 11.93
CA LEU A 157 3.24 -3.83 12.05
C LEU A 157 3.66 -5.13 12.76
N ARG A 158 4.81 -5.70 12.37
CA ARG A 158 5.35 -6.91 12.96
C ARG A 158 5.74 -6.75 14.43
N THR A 159 6.31 -5.63 14.81
CA THR A 159 6.67 -5.35 16.21
C THR A 159 5.44 -4.97 17.06
N GLY A 160 4.29 -4.70 16.43
CA GLY A 160 3.08 -4.26 17.11
C GLY A 160 3.17 -2.83 17.62
N SER A 161 4.04 -2.03 17.02
CA SER A 161 4.18 -0.61 17.36
C SER A 161 3.02 0.18 16.81
N ASP A 162 2.50 1.11 17.59
CA ASP A 162 1.52 2.07 17.10
C ASP A 162 2.12 2.93 15.98
N ILE A 163 1.38 3.07 14.88
CA ILE A 163 1.79 3.92 13.78
C ILE A 163 1.33 5.35 14.08
N LYS A 164 2.26 6.16 14.55
CA LYS A 164 2.10 7.61 14.71
C LYS A 164 2.83 8.29 13.57
N TRP A 165 2.12 9.02 12.73
CA TRP A 165 2.66 9.48 11.45
C TRP A 165 3.80 10.50 11.57
N ILE A 166 3.81 11.36 12.58
CA ILE A 166 4.89 12.32 12.77
C ILE A 166 6.21 11.59 13.06
N PRO A 167 6.33 10.78 14.14
CA PRO A 167 7.57 10.05 14.40
C PRO A 167 7.91 9.02 13.32
N PHE A 168 6.90 8.39 12.67
CA PHE A 168 7.14 7.48 11.55
C PHE A 168 7.83 8.21 10.38
N TRP A 169 7.36 9.42 10.05
CA TRP A 169 7.90 10.20 8.96
C TRP A 169 9.31 10.74 9.25
N GLU A 170 9.56 11.13 10.50
CA GLU A 170 10.89 11.49 10.97
C GLU A 170 11.88 10.33 10.90
N GLU A 171 11.44 9.12 11.28
CA GLU A 171 12.26 7.91 11.20
C GLU A 171 12.56 7.56 9.72
N LEU A 172 11.55 7.61 8.85
CA LEU A 172 11.72 7.38 7.42
C LEU A 172 12.69 8.40 6.79
N GLY A 173 12.59 9.68 7.17
CA GLY A 173 13.48 10.74 6.69
C GLY A 173 14.94 10.59 7.11
N LYS A 174 15.24 9.82 8.17
CA LYS A 174 16.60 9.45 8.53
C LYS A 174 17.19 8.34 7.67
N ILE A 175 16.32 7.54 7.05
CA ILE A 175 16.70 6.40 6.20
C ILE A 175 16.80 6.84 4.74
N VAL A 176 15.86 7.68 4.30
CA VAL A 176 15.78 8.15 2.92
C VAL A 176 16.62 9.40 2.74
N THR A 177 17.59 9.34 1.85
CA THR A 177 18.48 10.47 1.52
C THR A 177 18.16 11.14 0.20
N ASP A 178 17.24 10.57 -0.58
CA ASP A 178 16.85 11.10 -1.88
C ASP A 178 15.93 12.33 -1.73
N LYS A 179 16.19 13.38 -2.48
CA LYS A 179 15.44 14.64 -2.43
C LYS A 179 13.98 14.50 -2.84
N ILE A 180 13.63 13.50 -3.64
CA ILE A 180 12.23 13.26 -4.02
C ILE A 180 11.33 12.96 -2.81
N PHE A 181 11.91 12.59 -1.66
CA PHE A 181 11.19 12.41 -0.41
C PHE A 181 10.41 13.65 0.03
N GLU A 182 10.90 14.85 -0.30
CA GLU A 182 10.25 16.11 0.04
C GLU A 182 8.88 16.30 -0.65
N ASP A 183 8.68 15.62 -1.78
CA ASP A 183 7.42 15.63 -2.53
C ASP A 183 6.36 14.66 -1.99
N TYR A 184 6.77 13.71 -1.14
CA TYR A 184 5.84 12.76 -0.52
C TYR A 184 5.08 13.43 0.63
N VAL A 185 3.79 13.21 0.65
CA VAL A 185 2.88 13.82 1.62
C VAL A 185 2.40 12.77 2.61
N PRO A 186 2.83 12.82 3.88
CA PRO A 186 2.34 11.94 4.92
C PRO A 186 0.92 12.33 5.36
N PRO A 187 0.17 11.41 6.00
CA PRO A 187 -1.22 11.66 6.39
C PRO A 187 -1.44 12.92 7.22
N HIS A 188 -0.55 13.25 8.14
CA HIS A 188 -0.67 14.44 8.99
C HIS A 188 -0.44 15.78 8.27
N LYS A 189 0.11 15.73 7.05
CA LYS A 189 0.29 16.90 6.16
C LYS A 189 -0.63 16.86 4.94
N ASN A 190 -1.45 15.81 4.81
CA ASN A 190 -2.37 15.65 3.69
C ASN A 190 -3.65 16.46 3.92
N LEU A 191 -3.55 17.77 3.74
CA LEU A 191 -4.67 18.70 3.97
C LEU A 191 -5.89 18.38 3.09
N GLY A 192 -5.67 17.91 1.86
CA GLY A 192 -6.77 17.50 0.96
C GLY A 192 -7.58 16.35 1.54
N ALA A 193 -6.91 15.30 2.04
CA ALA A 193 -7.59 14.19 2.68
C ALA A 193 -8.28 14.60 3.99
N LEU A 194 -7.63 15.43 4.80
CA LEU A 194 -8.21 15.93 6.05
C LEU A 194 -9.47 16.77 5.78
N PHE A 195 -9.42 17.65 4.77
CA PHE A 195 -10.57 18.46 4.38
C PHE A 195 -11.74 17.62 3.90
N ILE A 196 -11.52 16.67 2.98
CA ILE A 196 -12.56 15.78 2.45
C ILE A 196 -13.23 15.00 3.59
N LYS A 197 -12.42 14.41 4.48
CA LYS A 197 -12.95 13.65 5.62
C LYS A 197 -13.80 14.52 6.55
N ALA A 198 -13.32 15.72 6.89
CA ALA A 198 -14.05 16.66 7.74
C ALA A 198 -15.36 17.09 7.10
N TYR A 199 -15.35 17.41 5.79
CA TYR A 199 -16.53 17.79 5.04
C TYR A 199 -17.56 16.66 4.99
N THR A 200 -17.15 15.46 4.62
CA THR A 200 -18.02 14.28 4.56
C THR A 200 -18.65 13.96 5.91
N HIS A 201 -17.87 14.10 6.99
CA HIS A 201 -18.37 13.88 8.35
C HIS A 201 -19.41 14.94 8.74
N ALA A 202 -19.18 16.21 8.42
CA ALA A 202 -20.14 17.31 8.69
C ALA A 202 -21.45 17.11 7.93
N MET A 203 -21.36 16.78 6.63
CA MET A 203 -22.56 16.51 5.81
C MET A 203 -23.34 15.28 6.27
N GLY A 204 -22.66 14.23 6.73
CA GLY A 204 -23.30 13.05 7.31
C GLY A 204 -23.99 13.32 8.64
N ALA A 205 -23.50 14.25 9.45
CA ALA A 205 -24.16 14.66 10.70
C ALA A 205 -25.44 15.46 10.45
N GLU A 206 -25.46 16.32 9.41
CA GLU A 206 -26.67 17.08 9.05
C GLU A 206 -27.85 16.20 8.56
N THR A 207 -27.56 15.03 7.98
CA THR A 207 -28.60 14.09 7.50
C THR A 207 -29.21 13.24 8.63
N ILE A 208 -28.61 13.19 9.81
CA ILE A 208 -29.13 12.42 10.97
C ILE A 208 -30.12 13.24 11.80
N ASP A 209 -30.05 14.57 11.71
CA ASP A 209 -30.89 15.49 12.49
C ASP A 209 -32.17 15.95 11.72
N GLN A 210 -32.49 15.36 10.56
CA GLN A 210 -33.72 15.56 9.79
C GLN A 210 -34.62 14.30 9.84
#